data_79fd969dce2d40f59ab543ee605a3988
#
_entry.id   79fd969dce2d40f59ab543ee605a3988
#
_cell.length_a   1.000
_cell.length_b   1.000
_cell.length_c   1.000
_cell.angle_alpha   90.00
_cell.angle_beta   90.00
_cell.angle_gamma   90.00
#
_symmetry.space_group_name_H-M   'P 1'
#
loop_
_entity.id
_entity.type
_entity.pdbx_description
1 polymer ?
#
loop_
_entity_poly.entity_id
_entity_poly.type
_entity_poly.pdbx_seq_one_letter_code
_entity_poly.pdbx_strand_id
1 'polypeptide(L)'
;MSDAPASASASAPGPAGEESPLPRVGRDGATFWGGLITPGEALRWHGAPDPRLFTPVGGPAILAVLAGGAATGLVITLRAGGSAAQAVAGIGLFVLSALQLVRRSGFGNRRLHDQRYALTDRAIYIATLRPGAAPYLERYPLTPHLAVGLGRNSVTFPVGVTRHRNEPERPLMRGFFHIHDAAAVQSLVREIQRGMT
;
A
#
# COMPACT_ATOMS: atom_id res chain seq x y z
N MET A 1 41.27 62.31 -5.40
CA MET A 1 41.03 61.04 -4.68
C MET A 1 39.57 60.76 -4.88
N SER A 2 39.28 59.89 -5.85
CA SER A 2 37.92 59.55 -6.26
C SER A 2 37.64 58.11 -5.93
N ASP A 3 36.76 57.92 -4.99
CA ASP A 3 36.22 56.57 -4.68
C ASP A 3 34.98 56.32 -5.52
N ALA A 4 35.04 55.33 -6.40
CA ALA A 4 33.90 54.82 -7.15
C ALA A 4 33.19 53.72 -6.37
N PRO A 5 31.86 53.71 -6.26
CA PRO A 5 31.13 52.63 -5.62
C PRO A 5 30.96 51.42 -6.57
N ALA A 6 31.19 50.24 -6.03
CA ALA A 6 31.03 48.96 -6.69
C ALA A 6 29.56 48.69 -7.00
N SER A 7 29.27 48.40 -8.29
CA SER A 7 27.98 47.94 -8.77
C SER A 7 27.67 46.54 -8.30
N ALA A 8 26.68 46.39 -7.44
CA ALA A 8 26.10 45.11 -7.07
C ALA A 8 25.25 44.57 -8.24
N SER A 9 25.71 43.51 -8.89
CA SER A 9 24.99 42.77 -9.90
C SER A 9 23.86 41.97 -9.22
N ALA A 10 22.63 42.38 -9.38
CA ALA A 10 21.44 41.65 -8.95
C ALA A 10 21.24 40.47 -9.91
N SER A 11 21.47 39.25 -9.42
CA SER A 11 21.09 38.01 -10.12
C SER A 11 19.57 37.98 -10.29
N ALA A 12 19.14 37.93 -11.53
CA ALA A 12 17.73 37.70 -11.89
C ALA A 12 17.26 36.31 -11.39
N PRO A 13 16.02 36.20 -10.88
CA PRO A 13 15.46 34.90 -10.56
C PRO A 13 15.34 34.06 -11.84
N GLY A 14 15.89 32.84 -11.82
CA GLY A 14 15.77 31.87 -12.90
C GLY A 14 14.30 31.54 -13.18
N PRO A 15 13.98 31.08 -14.40
CA PRO A 15 12.62 30.78 -14.79
C PRO A 15 12.04 29.70 -13.86
N ALA A 16 10.84 29.99 -13.35
CA ALA A 16 10.03 29.06 -12.57
C ALA A 16 9.97 27.71 -13.29
N GLY A 17 10.39 26.65 -12.59
CA GLY A 17 10.39 25.31 -13.13
C GLY A 17 9.04 24.98 -13.75
N GLU A 18 9.06 24.63 -15.02
CA GLU A 18 7.95 24.04 -15.73
C GLU A 18 7.49 22.81 -14.94
N GLU A 19 6.37 22.95 -14.24
CA GLU A 19 5.67 21.83 -13.64
C GLU A 19 5.28 20.87 -14.76
N SER A 20 6.09 19.84 -14.96
CA SER A 20 5.79 18.80 -15.94
C SER A 20 4.38 18.26 -15.66
N PRO A 21 3.47 18.30 -16.63
CA PRO A 21 2.11 17.81 -16.43
C PRO A 21 2.19 16.35 -16.01
N LEU A 22 1.62 16.06 -14.83
CA LEU A 22 1.55 14.72 -14.24
C LEU A 22 1.08 13.71 -15.31
N PRO A 23 1.78 12.58 -15.50
CA PRO A 23 1.37 11.58 -16.47
C PRO A 23 -0.04 11.11 -16.15
N ARG A 24 -0.97 11.35 -17.08
CA ARG A 24 -2.33 10.80 -16.97
C ARG A 24 -2.19 9.30 -16.94
N VAL A 25 -2.75 8.67 -15.91
CA VAL A 25 -2.78 7.21 -15.75
C VAL A 25 -3.52 6.62 -16.95
N GLY A 26 -2.79 6.34 -18.03
CA GLY A 26 -3.30 5.61 -19.16
C GLY A 26 -3.64 4.18 -18.74
N ARG A 27 -4.59 3.56 -19.43
CA ARG A 27 -4.97 2.15 -19.20
C ARG A 27 -3.80 1.19 -19.42
N ASP A 28 -2.77 1.62 -20.11
CA ASP A 28 -1.57 0.84 -20.39
C ASP A 28 -0.54 1.08 -19.29
N GLY A 29 -0.40 0.10 -18.40
CA GLY A 29 0.49 0.17 -17.25
C GLY A 29 1.93 0.55 -17.59
N ALA A 30 2.43 0.16 -18.77
CA ALA A 30 3.78 0.51 -19.26
C ALA A 30 3.95 2.03 -19.42
N THR A 31 2.95 2.73 -19.95
CA THR A 31 2.99 4.20 -20.14
C THR A 31 3.04 4.93 -18.81
N PHE A 32 2.33 4.43 -17.78
CA PHE A 32 2.38 4.98 -16.43
C PHE A 32 3.79 4.96 -15.85
N TRP A 33 4.52 3.86 -16.06
CA TRP A 33 5.85 3.68 -15.50
C TRP A 33 6.96 4.40 -16.26
N GLY A 34 6.74 4.74 -17.54
CA GLY A 34 7.77 5.34 -18.41
C GLY A 34 8.35 6.66 -17.89
N GLY A 35 7.59 7.42 -17.08
CA GLY A 35 8.07 8.65 -16.44
C GLY A 35 8.49 8.52 -14.97
N LEU A 36 8.33 7.32 -14.38
CA LEU A 36 8.54 7.09 -12.94
C LEU A 36 9.74 6.19 -12.65
N ILE A 37 10.12 5.34 -13.59
CA ILE A 37 11.28 4.45 -13.49
C ILE A 37 12.56 5.25 -13.72
N THR A 38 13.60 4.94 -12.96
CA THR A 38 14.93 5.54 -13.14
C THR A 38 15.45 5.32 -14.55
N PRO A 39 15.94 6.36 -15.25
CA PRO A 39 16.50 6.21 -16.58
C PRO A 39 17.58 5.12 -16.65
N GLY A 40 17.51 4.26 -17.66
CA GLY A 40 18.43 3.15 -17.84
C GLY A 40 18.04 1.85 -17.14
N GLU A 41 16.91 1.83 -16.44
CA GLU A 41 16.32 0.59 -15.91
C GLU A 41 15.28 0.02 -16.91
N ALA A 42 15.33 -1.28 -17.14
CA ALA A 42 14.38 -1.97 -18.01
C ALA A 42 13.18 -2.49 -17.20
N LEU A 43 11.96 -2.08 -17.56
CA LEU A 43 10.74 -2.62 -16.98
C LEU A 43 10.58 -4.10 -17.36
N ARG A 44 10.56 -5.00 -16.39
CA ARG A 44 10.42 -6.45 -16.58
C ARG A 44 9.01 -6.95 -16.32
N TRP A 45 8.32 -6.32 -15.37
CA TRP A 45 6.94 -6.66 -15.04
C TRP A 45 6.26 -5.45 -14.40
N HIS A 46 4.95 -5.34 -14.57
CA HIS A 46 4.10 -4.38 -13.88
C HIS A 46 2.74 -5.00 -13.55
N GLY A 47 2.11 -4.51 -12.48
CA GLY A 47 0.82 -5.02 -12.03
C GLY A 47 0.12 -4.08 -11.06
N ALA A 48 -1.06 -4.50 -10.66
CA ALA A 48 -1.87 -3.85 -9.64
C ALA A 48 -2.55 -4.90 -8.77
N PRO A 49 -2.94 -4.56 -7.54
CA PRO A 49 -3.73 -5.45 -6.70
C PRO A 49 -5.07 -5.76 -7.36
N ASP A 50 -5.44 -7.06 -7.43
CA ASP A 50 -6.78 -7.45 -7.86
C ASP A 50 -7.73 -7.45 -6.66
N PRO A 51 -8.81 -6.65 -6.70
CA PRO A 51 -9.82 -6.62 -5.64
C PRO A 51 -10.45 -7.98 -5.34
N ARG A 52 -10.53 -8.86 -6.32
CA ARG A 52 -11.12 -10.20 -6.19
C ARG A 52 -10.31 -11.13 -5.29
N LEU A 53 -9.03 -10.83 -5.11
CA LEU A 53 -8.11 -11.57 -4.24
C LEU A 53 -8.10 -11.08 -2.80
N PHE A 54 -8.85 -10.00 -2.48
CA PHE A 54 -8.97 -9.52 -1.12
C PHE A 54 -9.81 -10.50 -0.31
N THR A 55 -9.14 -11.31 0.49
CA THR A 55 -9.82 -12.08 1.53
C THR A 55 -9.97 -11.22 2.78
N PRO A 56 -11.17 -11.05 3.31
CA PRO A 56 -11.36 -10.35 4.58
C PRO A 56 -10.52 -11.01 5.67
N VAL A 57 -9.82 -10.22 6.46
CA VAL A 57 -9.01 -10.73 7.58
C VAL A 57 -9.90 -11.52 8.52
N GLY A 58 -9.65 -12.84 8.64
CA GLY A 58 -10.43 -13.74 9.48
C GLY A 58 -11.45 -14.59 8.74
N GLY A 59 -11.52 -14.48 7.40
CA GLY A 59 -12.39 -15.30 6.56
C GLY A 59 -13.89 -15.01 6.73
N PRO A 60 -14.75 -15.62 5.88
CA PRO A 60 -16.19 -15.40 5.90
C PRO A 60 -16.86 -15.86 7.21
N ALA A 61 -16.30 -16.88 7.88
CA ALA A 61 -16.85 -17.38 9.14
C ALA A 61 -16.80 -16.34 10.27
N ILE A 62 -15.71 -15.60 10.40
CA ILE A 62 -15.61 -14.54 11.44
C ILE A 62 -16.55 -13.39 11.11
N LEU A 63 -16.71 -13.03 9.84
CA LEU A 63 -17.68 -12.00 9.44
C LEU A 63 -19.12 -12.44 9.78
N ALA A 64 -19.45 -13.73 9.55
CA ALA A 64 -20.75 -14.27 9.89
C ALA A 64 -21.01 -14.25 11.42
N VAL A 65 -20.00 -14.61 12.24
CA VAL A 65 -20.09 -14.54 13.70
C VAL A 65 -20.29 -13.10 14.18
N LEU A 66 -19.56 -12.13 13.62
CA LEU A 66 -19.70 -10.73 13.99
C LEU A 66 -21.05 -10.14 13.56
N ALA A 67 -21.53 -10.51 12.37
CA ALA A 67 -22.86 -10.12 11.90
C ALA A 67 -23.96 -10.74 12.77
N GLY A 68 -23.84 -12.02 13.15
CA GLY A 68 -24.72 -12.69 14.09
C GLY A 68 -24.75 -12.03 15.46
N GLY A 69 -23.58 -11.66 16.00
CA GLY A 69 -23.46 -10.92 17.26
C GLY A 69 -24.14 -9.55 17.22
N ALA A 70 -23.99 -8.82 16.13
CA ALA A 70 -24.65 -7.54 15.93
C ALA A 70 -26.18 -7.69 15.86
N ALA A 71 -26.69 -8.68 15.11
CA ALA A 71 -28.12 -8.98 15.02
C ALA A 71 -28.69 -9.39 16.38
N THR A 72 -28.00 -10.25 17.12
CA THR A 72 -28.40 -10.67 18.46
C THR A 72 -28.45 -9.49 19.44
N GLY A 73 -27.45 -8.63 19.45
CA GLY A 73 -27.42 -7.40 20.26
C GLY A 73 -28.59 -6.48 19.96
N LEU A 74 -28.93 -6.29 18.68
CA LEU A 74 -30.10 -5.52 18.26
C LEU A 74 -31.41 -6.12 18.76
N VAL A 75 -31.60 -7.44 18.61
CA VAL A 75 -32.81 -8.15 19.07
C VAL A 75 -32.97 -8.03 20.59
N ILE A 76 -31.87 -8.19 21.35
CA ILE A 76 -31.91 -8.04 22.82
C ILE A 76 -32.33 -6.60 23.19
N THR A 77 -31.76 -5.60 22.50
CA THR A 77 -32.13 -4.19 22.76
C THR A 77 -33.60 -3.92 22.50
N LEU A 78 -34.12 -4.42 21.36
CA LEU A 78 -35.52 -4.22 20.96
C LEU A 78 -36.50 -4.95 21.91
N ARG A 79 -36.08 -6.08 22.51
CA ARG A 79 -36.92 -6.89 23.44
C ARG A 79 -36.72 -6.55 24.92
N ALA A 80 -35.94 -5.54 25.23
CA ALA A 80 -35.57 -5.24 26.63
C ALA A 80 -36.70 -4.86 27.58
N GLY A 81 -37.92 -4.69 27.08
CA GLY A 81 -39.19 -4.63 27.87
C GLY A 81 -39.17 -3.72 29.11
N GLY A 82 -38.30 -2.69 29.15
CA GLY A 82 -38.11 -1.80 30.28
C GLY A 82 -36.93 -2.13 31.22
N SER A 83 -36.19 -3.20 30.96
CA SER A 83 -34.94 -3.49 31.71
C SER A 83 -33.78 -2.70 31.11
N ALA A 84 -33.36 -1.65 31.83
CA ALA A 84 -32.22 -0.82 31.42
C ALA A 84 -30.92 -1.63 31.27
N ALA A 85 -30.68 -2.63 32.13
CA ALA A 85 -29.49 -3.46 32.06
C ALA A 85 -29.43 -4.30 30.77
N GLN A 86 -30.56 -4.89 30.37
CA GLN A 86 -30.62 -5.65 29.11
C GLN A 86 -30.46 -4.75 27.87
N ALA A 87 -31.04 -3.56 27.89
CA ALA A 87 -30.88 -2.59 26.83
C ALA A 87 -29.43 -2.18 26.67
N VAL A 88 -28.73 -1.84 27.74
CA VAL A 88 -27.30 -1.48 27.72
C VAL A 88 -26.43 -2.64 27.21
N ALA A 89 -26.69 -3.87 27.71
CA ALA A 89 -25.94 -5.04 27.24
C ALA A 89 -26.16 -5.32 25.75
N GLY A 90 -27.38 -5.21 25.24
CA GLY A 90 -27.71 -5.37 23.83
C GLY A 90 -27.03 -4.31 22.94
N ILE A 91 -27.11 -3.05 23.34
CA ILE A 91 -26.45 -1.95 22.64
C ILE A 91 -24.93 -2.17 22.63
N GLY A 92 -24.33 -2.53 23.76
CA GLY A 92 -22.91 -2.80 23.87
C GLY A 92 -22.44 -3.91 22.93
N LEU A 93 -23.17 -5.02 22.90
CA LEU A 93 -22.88 -6.14 22.01
C LEU A 93 -23.02 -5.75 20.54
N PHE A 94 -24.08 -5.02 20.18
CA PHE A 94 -24.29 -4.51 18.82
C PHE A 94 -23.15 -3.60 18.36
N VAL A 95 -22.82 -2.58 19.16
CA VAL A 95 -21.77 -1.60 18.83
C VAL A 95 -20.42 -2.27 18.70
N LEU A 96 -20.05 -3.16 19.63
CA LEU A 96 -18.77 -3.86 19.61
C LEU A 96 -18.66 -4.75 18.35
N SER A 97 -19.69 -5.53 18.05
CA SER A 97 -19.72 -6.41 16.88
C SER A 97 -19.72 -5.61 15.59
N ALA A 98 -20.49 -4.53 15.48
CA ALA A 98 -20.53 -3.66 14.33
C ALA A 98 -19.17 -2.96 14.11
N LEU A 99 -18.52 -2.48 15.16
CA LEU A 99 -17.20 -1.87 15.08
C LEU A 99 -16.14 -2.86 14.59
N GLN A 100 -16.16 -4.10 15.10
CA GLN A 100 -15.28 -5.16 14.65
C GLN A 100 -15.57 -5.56 13.21
N LEU A 101 -16.83 -5.62 12.80
CA LEU A 101 -17.23 -5.90 11.43
C LEU A 101 -16.67 -4.82 10.48
N VAL A 102 -16.85 -3.54 10.80
CA VAL A 102 -16.32 -2.42 10.02
C VAL A 102 -14.80 -2.47 9.93
N ARG A 103 -14.11 -2.71 11.05
CA ARG A 103 -12.64 -2.83 11.06
C ARG A 103 -12.13 -3.98 10.20
N ARG A 104 -12.87 -5.09 10.13
CA ARG A 104 -12.47 -6.31 9.40
C ARG A 104 -13.02 -6.39 7.98
N SER A 105 -14.06 -5.64 7.64
CA SER A 105 -14.69 -5.66 6.31
C SER A 105 -13.84 -5.04 5.18
N GLY A 106 -12.60 -4.68 5.47
CA GLY A 106 -11.67 -4.24 4.43
C GLY A 106 -11.77 -2.77 4.05
N PHE A 107 -12.48 -1.93 4.84
CA PHE A 107 -12.41 -0.47 4.66
C PHE A 107 -10.96 0.04 4.71
N GLY A 108 -10.05 -0.69 5.40
CA GLY A 108 -8.61 -0.43 5.37
C GLY A 108 -7.93 -0.75 4.03
N ASN A 109 -8.53 -1.60 3.20
CA ASN A 109 -7.95 -2.05 1.93
C ASN A 109 -8.13 -1.05 0.78
N ARG A 110 -8.87 0.06 0.96
CA ARG A 110 -9.01 1.11 -0.07
C ARG A 110 -7.65 1.61 -0.54
N ARG A 111 -6.68 1.71 0.35
CA ARG A 111 -5.31 2.11 0.00
C ARG A 111 -4.60 1.11 -0.94
N LEU A 112 -4.98 -0.16 -0.93
CA LEU A 112 -4.39 -1.16 -1.81
C LEU A 112 -4.89 -0.99 -3.26
N HIS A 113 -6.12 -0.54 -3.48
CA HIS A 113 -6.64 -0.25 -4.83
C HIS A 113 -5.84 0.84 -5.55
N ASP A 114 -5.25 1.75 -4.77
CA ASP A 114 -4.51 2.87 -5.29
C ASP A 114 -3.02 2.52 -5.52
N GLN A 115 -2.63 1.27 -5.26
CA GLN A 115 -1.26 0.82 -5.48
C GLN A 115 -1.04 0.35 -6.92
N ARG A 116 0.17 0.58 -7.41
CA ARG A 116 0.69 0.05 -8.66
C ARG A 116 2.07 -0.50 -8.40
N TYR A 117 2.39 -1.59 -9.04
CA TYR A 117 3.63 -2.33 -8.83
C TYR A 117 4.43 -2.37 -10.12
N ALA A 118 5.75 -2.24 -10.01
CA ALA A 118 6.65 -2.54 -11.11
C ALA A 118 7.91 -3.25 -10.60
N LEU A 119 8.45 -4.09 -11.45
CA LEU A 119 9.73 -4.74 -11.28
C LEU A 119 10.60 -4.36 -12.48
N THR A 120 11.78 -3.82 -12.19
CA THR A 120 12.81 -3.56 -13.20
C THR A 120 13.94 -4.58 -13.06
N ASP A 121 14.93 -4.47 -13.92
CA ASP A 121 16.17 -5.24 -13.82
C ASP A 121 17.04 -4.85 -12.60
N ARG A 122 16.72 -3.75 -11.88
CA ARG A 122 17.52 -3.22 -10.78
C ARG A 122 16.76 -2.89 -9.51
N ALA A 123 15.43 -2.75 -9.58
CA ALA A 123 14.64 -2.31 -8.43
C ALA A 123 13.19 -2.81 -8.49
N ILE A 124 12.58 -2.81 -7.31
CA ILE A 124 11.15 -3.00 -7.09
C ILE A 124 10.55 -1.63 -6.82
N TYR A 125 9.45 -1.31 -7.50
CA TYR A 125 8.73 -0.06 -7.36
C TYR A 125 7.31 -0.30 -6.86
N ILE A 126 6.90 0.50 -5.88
CA ILE A 126 5.52 0.56 -5.37
C ILE A 126 5.06 2.00 -5.47
N ALA A 127 4.10 2.27 -6.35
CA ALA A 127 3.48 3.58 -6.48
C ALA A 127 2.12 3.58 -5.80
N THR A 128 1.88 4.55 -4.92
CA THR A 128 0.57 4.78 -4.31
C THR A 128 -0.05 6.01 -4.97
N LEU A 129 -1.14 5.80 -5.69
CA LEU A 129 -1.89 6.86 -6.35
C LEU A 129 -2.57 7.75 -5.29
N ARG A 130 -2.54 9.07 -5.53
CA ARG A 130 -3.20 10.05 -4.68
C ARG A 130 -4.11 10.91 -5.55
N PRO A 131 -5.39 11.04 -5.22
CA PRO A 131 -6.28 11.91 -5.96
C PRO A 131 -5.76 13.36 -6.00
N GLY A 132 -5.58 13.92 -7.21
CA GLY A 132 -5.14 15.30 -7.39
C GLY A 132 -3.66 15.59 -7.06
N ALA A 133 -2.84 14.57 -6.82
CA ALA A 133 -1.41 14.73 -6.53
C ALA A 133 -0.55 13.72 -7.29
N ALA A 134 0.75 13.98 -7.35
CA ALA A 134 1.71 13.02 -7.88
C ALA A 134 1.67 11.72 -7.07
N PRO A 135 1.85 10.55 -7.72
CA PRO A 135 1.92 9.27 -7.03
C PRO A 135 3.11 9.27 -6.04
N TYR A 136 2.87 8.74 -4.85
CA TYR A 136 3.95 8.49 -3.91
C TYR A 136 4.69 7.22 -4.34
N LEU A 137 5.98 7.36 -4.65
CA LEU A 137 6.81 6.29 -5.20
C LEU A 137 7.79 5.77 -4.14
N GLU A 138 7.72 4.48 -3.86
CA GLU A 138 8.71 3.75 -3.07
C GLU A 138 9.57 2.92 -4.03
N ARG A 139 10.90 3.07 -3.94
CA ARG A 139 11.88 2.30 -4.71
C ARG A 139 12.73 1.47 -3.78
N TYR A 140 12.81 0.18 -4.04
CA TYR A 140 13.61 -0.78 -3.31
C TYR A 140 14.65 -1.40 -4.24
N PRO A 141 15.96 -1.18 -4.03
CA PRO A 141 16.98 -1.76 -4.88
C PRO A 141 16.93 -3.29 -4.80
N LEU A 142 16.98 -3.92 -5.96
CA LEU A 142 17.10 -5.36 -6.06
C LEU A 142 18.57 -5.74 -5.88
N THR A 143 18.84 -6.62 -4.92
CA THR A 143 20.19 -7.14 -4.66
C THR A 143 20.21 -8.65 -4.80
N PRO A 144 21.36 -9.29 -5.12
CA PRO A 144 21.46 -10.74 -5.22
C PRO A 144 20.99 -11.49 -3.96
N HIS A 145 21.12 -10.84 -2.80
CA HIS A 145 20.82 -11.44 -1.48
C HIS A 145 19.48 -11.02 -0.89
N LEU A 146 18.67 -10.24 -1.62
CA LEU A 146 17.36 -9.85 -1.13
C LEU A 146 16.46 -11.09 -0.99
N ALA A 147 16.10 -11.42 0.24
CA ALA A 147 15.21 -12.54 0.51
C ALA A 147 13.79 -12.22 0.01
N VAL A 148 13.28 -13.04 -0.91
CA VAL A 148 11.94 -12.85 -1.48
C VAL A 148 11.05 -14.02 -1.08
N GLY A 149 10.02 -13.74 -0.28
CA GLY A 149 9.02 -14.69 0.17
C GLY A 149 7.84 -14.77 -0.81
N LEU A 150 7.33 -15.98 -1.02
CA LEU A 150 6.11 -16.23 -1.77
C LEU A 150 4.96 -16.47 -0.81
N GLY A 151 3.91 -15.65 -0.89
CA GLY A 151 2.61 -15.92 -0.29
C GLY A 151 1.62 -16.45 -1.33
N ARG A 152 0.41 -16.78 -0.92
CA ARG A 152 -0.63 -17.32 -1.82
C ARG A 152 -0.87 -16.41 -3.04
N ASN A 153 -0.99 -15.11 -2.82
CA ASN A 153 -1.23 -14.10 -3.86
C ASN A 153 -0.34 -12.87 -3.59
N SER A 154 0.88 -13.09 -3.16
CA SER A 154 1.79 -12.00 -2.80
C SER A 154 3.24 -12.41 -2.92
N VAL A 155 4.07 -11.43 -3.22
CA VAL A 155 5.53 -11.53 -3.17
C VAL A 155 6.01 -10.49 -2.18
N THR A 156 6.72 -10.93 -1.12
CA THR A 156 7.15 -10.06 -0.03
C THR A 156 8.65 -10.07 0.15
N PHE A 157 9.19 -8.96 0.65
CA PHE A 157 10.61 -8.82 0.95
C PHE A 157 10.81 -7.92 2.18
N PRO A 158 11.87 -8.14 2.97
CA PRO A 158 12.18 -7.32 4.12
C PRO A 158 12.79 -5.97 3.66
N VAL A 159 12.32 -4.88 4.26
CA VAL A 159 12.82 -3.52 3.95
C VAL A 159 13.44 -2.83 5.17
N GLY A 160 13.35 -3.46 6.34
CA GLY A 160 13.85 -2.93 7.58
C GLY A 160 13.38 -3.74 8.76
N VAL A 161 13.57 -3.22 9.96
CA VAL A 161 13.06 -3.81 11.20
C VAL A 161 12.20 -2.80 11.94
N THR A 162 11.10 -3.28 12.50
CA THR A 162 10.25 -2.48 13.38
C THR A 162 10.55 -2.86 14.81
N ARG A 163 10.88 -1.86 15.65
CA ARG A 163 11.10 -2.04 17.08
C ARG A 163 9.97 -1.35 17.84
N HIS A 164 9.11 -2.11 18.47
CA HIS A 164 8.19 -1.60 19.49
C HIS A 164 8.84 -1.73 20.88
N ARG A 165 8.50 -0.80 21.78
CA ARG A 165 9.20 -0.57 23.07
C ARG A 165 9.36 -1.83 23.94
N ASN A 166 8.52 -2.86 23.77
CA ASN A 166 8.52 -4.10 24.56
C ASN A 166 8.38 -5.36 23.71
N GLU A 167 8.59 -5.29 22.38
CA GLU A 167 8.48 -6.44 21.49
C GLU A 167 9.83 -6.76 20.84
N PRO A 168 10.08 -8.03 20.51
CA PRO A 168 11.24 -8.39 19.71
C PRO A 168 11.20 -7.69 18.35
N GLU A 169 12.35 -7.37 17.82
CA GLU A 169 12.48 -6.79 16.48
C GLU A 169 11.81 -7.69 15.45
N ARG A 170 10.91 -7.11 14.68
CA ARG A 170 10.23 -7.82 13.59
C ARG A 170 10.62 -7.21 12.25
N PRO A 171 10.88 -8.04 11.22
CA PRO A 171 11.17 -7.52 9.91
C PRO A 171 9.95 -6.75 9.38
N LEU A 172 10.18 -5.53 8.92
CA LEU A 172 9.19 -4.76 8.19
C LEU A 172 9.12 -5.32 6.76
N MET A 173 8.02 -5.97 6.44
CA MET A 173 7.82 -6.57 5.13
C MET A 173 7.09 -5.61 4.20
N ARG A 174 7.59 -5.51 2.97
CA ARG A 174 6.93 -4.87 1.84
C ARG A 174 6.74 -5.89 0.73
N GLY A 175 5.96 -5.54 -0.29
CA GLY A 175 5.81 -6.45 -1.41
C GLY A 175 4.64 -6.13 -2.32
N PHE A 176 4.43 -7.01 -3.27
CA PHE A 176 3.29 -7.03 -4.17
C PHE A 176 2.19 -7.90 -3.55
N PHE A 177 1.07 -7.30 -3.23
CA PHE A 177 -0.04 -7.98 -2.59
C PHE A 177 -1.22 -8.12 -3.56
N HIS A 178 -1.96 -9.21 -3.43
CA HIS A 178 -3.18 -9.48 -4.21
C HIS A 178 -2.93 -9.50 -5.73
N ILE A 179 -1.85 -10.15 -6.13
CA ILE A 179 -1.51 -10.40 -7.54
C ILE A 179 -1.80 -11.85 -7.91
N HIS A 180 -2.29 -12.10 -9.12
CA HIS A 180 -2.62 -13.45 -9.59
C HIS A 180 -1.39 -14.31 -9.85
N ASP A 181 -0.36 -13.70 -10.36
CA ASP A 181 0.85 -14.34 -10.89
C ASP A 181 2.04 -14.25 -9.92
N ALA A 182 1.77 -14.30 -8.59
CA ALA A 182 2.80 -14.16 -7.57
C ALA A 182 3.99 -15.12 -7.75
N ALA A 183 3.73 -16.37 -8.15
CA ALA A 183 4.78 -17.35 -8.39
C ALA A 183 5.66 -16.99 -9.61
N ALA A 184 5.04 -16.51 -10.69
CA ALA A 184 5.77 -16.07 -11.88
C ALA A 184 6.62 -14.82 -11.57
N VAL A 185 6.07 -13.87 -10.82
CA VAL A 185 6.81 -12.68 -10.39
C VAL A 185 7.98 -13.04 -9.48
N GLN A 186 7.81 -13.96 -8.52
CA GLN A 186 8.91 -14.42 -7.68
C GLN A 186 10.01 -15.09 -8.52
N SER A 187 9.63 -15.93 -9.49
CA SER A 187 10.59 -16.58 -10.37
C SER A 187 11.38 -15.57 -11.19
N LEU A 188 10.70 -14.53 -11.69
CA LEU A 188 11.33 -13.43 -12.42
C LEU A 188 12.32 -12.64 -11.52
N VAL A 189 11.95 -12.36 -10.28
CA VAL A 189 12.87 -11.71 -9.33
C VAL A 189 14.13 -12.54 -9.14
N ARG A 190 13.99 -13.87 -8.94
CA ARG A 190 15.13 -14.78 -8.78
C ARG A 190 15.98 -14.91 -10.02
N GLU A 191 15.38 -14.83 -11.21
CA GLU A 191 16.09 -14.81 -12.48
C GLU A 191 16.97 -13.57 -12.59
N ILE A 192 16.40 -12.40 -12.32
CA ILE A 192 17.14 -11.12 -12.31
C ILE A 192 18.29 -11.17 -11.30
N GLN A 193 18.04 -11.68 -10.09
CA GLN A 193 19.07 -11.81 -9.05
C GLN A 193 20.24 -12.70 -9.49
N ARG A 194 19.95 -13.80 -10.17
CA ARG A 194 21.00 -14.68 -10.73
C ARG A 194 21.83 -14.01 -11.82
N GLY A 195 21.23 -13.11 -12.57
CA GLY A 195 21.96 -12.32 -13.59
C GLY A 195 22.82 -11.18 -13.02
N MET A 196 22.71 -10.91 -11.70
CA MET A 196 23.52 -9.89 -11.02
C MET A 196 24.79 -10.47 -10.36
N THR A 197 24.89 -11.78 -10.25
CA THR A 197 26.07 -12.50 -9.73
C THR A 197 27.03 -12.85 -10.83
#